data_35d771b939af5630c01fae76a57d17ee
#
_entry.id   35d771b939af5630c01fae76a57d17ee
#
_cell.length_a   1.000
_cell.length_b   1.000
_cell.length_c   1.000
_cell.angle_alpha   90.00
_cell.angle_beta   90.00
_cell.angle_gamma   90.00
#
_symmetry.space_group_name_H-M   'P 1'
#
loop_
_entity.id
_entity.type
_entity.pdbx_description
1 polymer ?
#
loop_
_entity_poly.entity_id
_entity_poly.type
_entity_poly.pdbx_seq_one_letter_code
_entity_poly.pdbx_strand_id
1 'polypeptide(L)' 'MNNVRFDELELMLMAMFEQPTLKDTIQVLTEVQPLVAEDAEMAALVQQTIQKLQKLNEQQFKD' A
#
# COMPACT_ATOMS: atom_id res chain seq x y z
N MET A 1 -17.78 8.71 4.44
CA MET A 1 -16.49 8.78 5.14
C MET A 1 -15.70 7.49 4.93
N ASN A 2 -14.46 7.62 4.51
CA ASN A 2 -13.62 6.44 4.29
C ASN A 2 -13.01 5.98 5.60
N ASN A 3 -13.46 4.84 6.11
CA ASN A 3 -12.86 4.22 7.27
C ASN A 3 -11.84 3.17 6.82
N VAL A 4 -10.87 3.63 6.03
CA VAL A 4 -9.81 2.74 5.57
C VAL A 4 -8.85 2.51 6.72
N ARG A 5 -8.71 1.25 7.12
CA ARG A 5 -7.82 0.87 8.19
C ARG A 5 -6.77 -0.10 7.67
N PHE A 6 -5.54 0.15 8.07
CA PHE A 6 -4.42 -0.71 7.71
C PHE A 6 -4.04 -1.55 8.92
N ASP A 7 -3.84 -2.85 8.70
CA ASP A 7 -3.35 -3.69 9.78
C ASP A 7 -1.84 -3.49 9.96
N GLU A 8 -1.29 -4.17 10.97
CA GLU A 8 0.10 -3.97 11.34
C GLU A 8 1.06 -4.32 10.20
N LEU A 9 0.79 -5.42 9.49
CA LEU A 9 1.66 -5.83 8.39
C LEU A 9 1.58 -4.84 7.23
N GLU A 10 0.39 -4.32 6.96
CA GLU A 10 0.23 -3.32 5.92
C GLU A 10 0.97 -2.03 6.27
N LEU A 11 0.90 -1.61 7.53
CA LEU A 11 1.62 -0.43 7.97
C LEU A 11 3.13 -0.62 7.86
N MET A 12 3.63 -1.80 8.18
CA MET A 12 5.04 -2.10 8.02
C MET A 12 5.46 -2.03 6.56
N LEU A 13 4.64 -2.61 5.68
CA LEU A 13 4.92 -2.57 4.25
C LEU A 13 4.95 -1.14 3.74
N MET A 14 3.98 -0.33 4.15
CA MET A 14 3.93 1.06 3.76
C MET A 14 5.15 1.83 4.23
N ALA A 15 5.61 1.56 5.46
CA ALA A 15 6.79 2.23 5.99
C ALA A 15 8.05 1.88 5.22
N MET A 16 8.15 0.62 4.75
CA MET A 16 9.30 0.18 3.97
C MET A 16 9.37 0.86 2.60
N PHE A 17 8.23 1.18 2.03
CA PHE A 17 8.16 1.73 0.67
C PHE A 17 7.53 3.12 0.65
N GLU A 18 7.61 3.84 1.77
CA GLU A 18 7.01 5.16 1.89
C GLU A 18 7.56 6.14 0.86
N GLN A 19 6.65 6.86 0.23
CA GLN A 19 6.97 7.90 -0.72
C GLN A 19 6.28 9.20 -0.30
N PRO A 20 6.74 10.36 -0.79
CA PRO A 20 6.14 11.64 -0.39
C PRO A 20 4.67 11.80 -0.75
N THR A 21 4.20 11.11 -1.81
CA THR A 21 2.81 11.23 -2.22
C THR A 21 2.14 9.87 -2.24
N LEU A 22 0.80 9.89 -2.12
CA LEU A 22 -0.01 8.68 -2.22
C LEU A 22 0.17 8.00 -3.57
N LYS A 23 0.15 8.79 -4.63
CA LYS A 23 0.29 8.26 -5.98
C LYS A 23 1.63 7.52 -6.16
N ASP A 24 2.70 8.12 -5.68
CA ASP A 24 4.03 7.51 -5.79
C ASP A 24 4.13 6.25 -4.94
N THR A 25 3.51 6.24 -3.77
CA THR A 25 3.50 5.06 -2.92
C THR A 25 2.77 3.91 -3.61
N ILE A 26 1.62 4.18 -4.22
CA ILE A 26 0.87 3.17 -4.97
C ILE A 26 1.72 2.66 -6.13
N GLN A 27 2.41 3.56 -6.82
CA GLN A 27 3.23 3.18 -7.97
C GLN A 27 4.36 2.24 -7.56
N VAL A 28 5.06 2.56 -6.46
CA VAL A 28 6.14 1.72 -5.96
C VAL A 28 5.63 0.35 -5.59
N LEU A 29 4.50 0.28 -4.88
CA LEU A 29 3.92 -1.00 -4.49
C LEU A 29 3.46 -1.79 -5.71
N THR A 30 2.95 -1.11 -6.73
CA THR A 30 2.56 -1.78 -7.97
C THR A 30 3.77 -2.42 -8.65
N GLU A 31 4.91 -1.74 -8.61
CA GLU A 31 6.14 -2.27 -9.17
C GLU A 31 6.70 -3.44 -8.35
N VAL A 32 6.40 -3.48 -7.06
CA VAL A 32 6.83 -4.57 -6.19
C VAL A 32 6.01 -5.84 -6.43
N GLN A 33 4.75 -5.71 -6.86
CA GLN A 33 3.87 -6.86 -7.03
C GLN A 33 4.50 -8.00 -7.83
N PRO A 34 5.07 -7.77 -9.03
CA PRO A 34 5.64 -8.89 -9.79
C PRO A 34 6.86 -9.51 -9.11
N LEU A 35 7.56 -8.74 -8.27
CA LEU A 35 8.74 -9.24 -7.59
C LEU A 35 8.40 -10.23 -6.48
N VAL A 36 7.20 -10.13 -5.93
CA VAL A 36 6.75 -10.99 -4.84
C VAL A 36 5.65 -11.96 -5.28
N ALA A 37 5.46 -12.11 -6.59
CA ALA A 37 4.36 -12.90 -7.13
C ALA A 37 4.41 -14.37 -6.71
N GLU A 38 5.59 -14.90 -6.46
CA GLU A 38 5.75 -16.29 -6.05
C GLU A 38 5.47 -16.52 -4.57
N ASP A 39 5.47 -15.45 -3.78
CA ASP A 39 5.13 -15.52 -2.36
C ASP A 39 3.67 -15.10 -2.20
N ALA A 40 2.79 -16.10 -2.07
CA ALA A 40 1.36 -15.86 -2.05
C ALA A 40 0.92 -14.92 -0.93
N GLU A 41 1.53 -15.05 0.25
CA GLU A 41 1.18 -14.19 1.38
C GLU A 41 1.62 -12.76 1.14
N MET A 42 2.84 -12.57 0.65
CA MET A 42 3.34 -11.23 0.38
C MET A 42 2.61 -10.59 -0.79
N ALA A 43 2.31 -11.37 -1.83
CA ALA A 43 1.55 -10.87 -2.97
C ALA A 43 0.17 -10.38 -2.54
N ALA A 44 -0.49 -11.14 -1.68
CA ALA A 44 -1.80 -10.75 -1.15
C ALA A 44 -1.69 -9.47 -0.30
N LEU A 45 -0.66 -9.39 0.53
CA LEU A 45 -0.45 -8.22 1.39
C LEU A 45 -0.23 -6.96 0.55
N VAL A 46 0.62 -7.05 -0.47
CA VAL A 46 0.88 -5.90 -1.34
C VAL A 46 -0.40 -5.48 -2.07
N GLN A 47 -1.14 -6.46 -2.59
CA GLN A 47 -2.38 -6.16 -3.30
C GLN A 47 -3.41 -5.50 -2.40
N GLN A 48 -3.60 -6.02 -1.19
CA GLN A 48 -4.54 -5.43 -0.23
C GLN A 48 -4.16 -4.00 0.12
N THR A 49 -2.87 -3.78 0.33
CA THR A 49 -2.37 -2.45 0.69
C THR A 49 -2.64 -1.47 -0.44
N ILE A 50 -2.36 -1.87 -1.69
CA ILE A 50 -2.63 -1.02 -2.84
C ILE A 50 -4.11 -0.68 -2.93
N GLN A 51 -4.98 -1.67 -2.77
CA GLN A 51 -6.42 -1.45 -2.86
C GLN A 51 -6.91 -0.47 -1.80
N LYS A 52 -6.38 -0.57 -0.60
CA LYS A 52 -6.74 0.35 0.47
C LYS A 52 -6.22 1.76 0.20
N LEU A 53 -5.00 1.87 -0.30
CA LEU A 53 -4.43 3.17 -0.63
C LEU A 53 -5.21 3.86 -1.74
N GLN A 54 -5.73 3.10 -2.69
CA GLN A 54 -6.53 3.68 -3.78
C GLN A 54 -7.84 4.30 -3.30
N LYS A 55 -8.28 3.94 -2.10
CA LYS A 55 -9.49 4.52 -1.50
C LYS A 55 -9.22 5.83 -0.78
N LEU A 56 -7.96 6.19 -0.58
CA LEU A 56 -7.58 7.43 0.09
C LEU A 56 -7.39 8.56 -0.92
N ASN A 57 -7.43 9.80 -0.43
CA ASN A 57 -6.95 10.94 -1.21
C ASN A 57 -5.62 11.41 -0.61
N GLU A 58 -4.95 12.34 -1.29
CA GLU A 58 -3.63 12.79 -0.84
C GLU A 58 -3.66 13.38 0.57
N GLN A 59 -4.72 14.10 0.89
CA GLN A 59 -4.84 14.70 2.21
C GLN A 59 -4.94 13.64 3.30
N GLN A 60 -5.74 12.60 3.05
CA GLN A 60 -5.88 11.50 4.00
C GLN A 60 -4.57 10.74 4.18
N PHE A 61 -3.81 10.61 3.12
CA PHE A 61 -2.53 9.92 3.17
C PHE A 61 -1.52 10.66 4.03
N LYS A 62 -1.52 11.99 3.94
CA LYS A 62 -0.57 12.83 4.68
C LYS A 62 -0.91 12.98 6.15
N ASP A 63 -2.16 12.75 6.52
CA ASP A 63 -2.61 12.88 7.90
C ASP A 63 -2.26 11.60 8.72
#